data_76e8928d1d50ba855575b0addb689f27
#
_entry.id   76e8928d1d50ba855575b0addb689f27
#
_cell.length_a   1.000
_cell.length_b   1.000
_cell.length_c   1.000
_cell.angle_alpha   90.00
_cell.angle_beta   90.00
_cell.angle_gamma   90.00
#
_symmetry.space_group_name_H-M   'P 1'
#
loop_
_entity.id
_entity.type
_entity.pdbx_description
1 polymer ?
#
loop_
_entity_poly.entity_id
_entity_poly.type
_entity_poly.pdbx_seq_one_letter_code
_entity_poly.pdbx_strand_id
1 'polypeptide(L)'
;MSEHYDLIAIGGGSGGLSVAERAARYGARCAVVESGRLGGTCVNVGCVPKKIMWYGADLAHRLRDAPDYGFDLRVGAFDWAELVRRREAYISGINTWYHTYLEDSDVAEIPGHARFVEPRTLDVDGRRISADHVVIGVGGRPVIPDVPGAALGIDSDGFFALEHRPERVAVIGAGYIAVELAGMLNALGARVSMYLRRETFLRSFDPMLRDTLMEQMLADGVNVLPRTAITGLTRTAGGISVACEQAESGGEYDAVIWAVGRGPNTADLGLDAAGVIRDGDGFIPVDGFQNTNVAGVYAIGDVTGGPALTPVAIAAGRRLADRLFGGQPERRLVYENIPSVVFSHPPIGTVGLTEDEARDTHGEAVKVYTTRFTGMFHALTEHKVMTAMKLVTVGAKDRVVGAHIIGPGADEMLQGFAVAIRMGATKQDLDDTVALHPTSAEELVTMR
;
A
#
# COMPACT_ATOMS: atom_id res chain seq x y z
N MET A 1 -13.46 8.90 -38.99
CA MET A 1 -12.63 9.91 -38.28
C MET A 1 -12.26 9.28 -36.95
N SER A 2 -11.00 9.30 -36.55
CA SER A 2 -10.56 8.85 -35.22
C SER A 2 -11.20 9.76 -34.18
N GLU A 3 -11.72 9.18 -33.10
CA GLU A 3 -12.27 9.94 -32.00
C GLU A 3 -11.11 10.64 -31.24
N HIS A 4 -11.28 11.94 -30.96
CA HIS A 4 -10.25 12.77 -30.35
C HIS A 4 -10.72 13.33 -29.01
N TYR A 5 -9.82 13.34 -28.00
CA TYR A 5 -10.04 13.84 -26.65
C TYR A 5 -9.01 14.90 -26.30
N ASP A 6 -9.29 15.73 -25.31
CA ASP A 6 -8.29 16.62 -24.73
C ASP A 6 -7.34 15.80 -23.82
N LEU A 7 -7.90 14.81 -23.08
CA LEU A 7 -7.12 13.91 -22.23
C LEU A 7 -7.65 12.47 -22.30
N ILE A 8 -6.73 11.51 -22.47
CA ILE A 8 -7.00 10.08 -22.26
C ILE A 8 -6.14 9.57 -21.10
N ALA A 9 -6.77 8.93 -20.13
CA ALA A 9 -6.09 8.16 -19.08
C ALA A 9 -6.10 6.66 -19.44
N ILE A 10 -4.93 6.05 -19.52
CA ILE A 10 -4.77 4.60 -19.68
C ILE A 10 -4.70 3.98 -18.28
N GLY A 11 -5.72 3.20 -17.93
CA GLY A 11 -5.92 2.60 -16.62
C GLY A 11 -6.98 3.32 -15.79
N GLY A 12 -8.06 2.62 -15.46
CA GLY A 12 -9.17 3.05 -14.60
C GLY A 12 -8.90 2.84 -13.12
N GLY A 13 -7.62 2.91 -12.70
CA GLY A 13 -7.22 2.91 -11.30
C GLY A 13 -7.28 4.31 -10.69
N SER A 14 -6.82 4.43 -9.44
CA SER A 14 -6.91 5.66 -8.63
C SER A 14 -6.33 6.90 -9.30
N GLY A 15 -5.19 6.75 -9.99
CA GLY A 15 -4.54 7.86 -10.70
C GLY A 15 -5.31 8.27 -11.95
N GLY A 16 -5.66 7.31 -12.81
CA GLY A 16 -6.36 7.58 -14.08
C GLY A 16 -7.74 8.17 -13.89
N LEU A 17 -8.55 7.61 -12.96
CA LEU A 17 -9.85 8.18 -12.59
C LEU A 17 -9.72 9.61 -12.09
N SER A 18 -8.74 9.87 -11.21
CA SER A 18 -8.57 11.18 -10.59
C SER A 18 -8.09 12.26 -11.57
N VAL A 19 -7.22 11.92 -12.54
CA VAL A 19 -6.76 12.90 -13.52
C VAL A 19 -7.85 13.23 -14.53
N ALA A 20 -8.59 12.22 -15.01
CA ALA A 20 -9.65 12.41 -16.00
C ALA A 20 -10.80 13.23 -15.43
N GLU A 21 -11.32 12.86 -14.25
CA GLU A 21 -12.38 13.61 -13.57
C GLU A 21 -11.96 15.05 -13.26
N ARG A 22 -10.71 15.24 -12.78
CA ARG A 22 -10.23 16.58 -12.46
C ARG A 22 -10.08 17.45 -13.70
N ALA A 23 -9.65 16.89 -14.83
CA ALA A 23 -9.57 17.60 -16.11
C ALA A 23 -10.96 17.94 -16.66
N ALA A 24 -11.92 17.01 -16.57
CA ALA A 24 -13.31 17.23 -16.99
C ALA A 24 -13.97 18.39 -16.23
N ARG A 25 -13.67 18.55 -14.93
CA ARG A 25 -14.14 19.73 -14.15
C ARG A 25 -13.67 21.08 -14.71
N TYR A 26 -12.61 21.10 -15.48
CA TYR A 26 -12.13 22.29 -16.20
C TYR A 26 -12.70 22.39 -17.62
N GLY A 27 -13.64 21.50 -17.98
CA GLY A 27 -14.29 21.49 -19.29
C GLY A 27 -13.56 20.71 -20.36
N ALA A 28 -12.50 19.95 -20.01
CA ALA A 28 -11.80 19.11 -20.96
C ALA A 28 -12.62 17.86 -21.33
N ARG A 29 -12.61 17.48 -22.59
CA ARG A 29 -13.20 16.22 -23.08
C ARG A 29 -12.27 15.07 -22.73
N CYS A 30 -12.65 14.24 -21.76
CA CYS A 30 -11.81 13.21 -21.19
C CYS A 30 -12.33 11.80 -21.46
N ALA A 31 -11.40 10.83 -21.52
CA ALA A 31 -11.72 9.42 -21.52
C ALA A 31 -10.80 8.64 -20.56
N VAL A 32 -11.33 7.56 -20.00
CA VAL A 32 -10.59 6.53 -19.25
C VAL A 32 -10.67 5.23 -20.03
N VAL A 33 -9.52 4.62 -20.35
CA VAL A 33 -9.46 3.30 -20.97
C VAL A 33 -9.09 2.27 -19.91
N GLU A 34 -9.93 1.26 -19.70
CA GLU A 34 -9.72 0.22 -18.70
C GLU A 34 -10.02 -1.17 -19.26
N SER A 35 -9.11 -2.11 -19.07
CA SER A 35 -9.25 -3.49 -19.54
C SER A 35 -9.92 -4.43 -18.54
N GLY A 36 -10.02 -4.00 -17.28
CA GLY A 36 -10.59 -4.78 -16.18
C GLY A 36 -11.72 -4.04 -15.45
N ARG A 37 -11.78 -4.22 -14.13
CA ARG A 37 -12.75 -3.52 -13.27
C ARG A 37 -12.23 -2.13 -12.90
N LEU A 38 -13.09 -1.12 -12.96
CA LEU A 38 -12.78 0.22 -12.47
C LEU A 38 -12.35 0.21 -11.00
N GLY A 39 -11.52 1.18 -10.61
CA GLY A 39 -10.94 1.29 -9.28
C GLY A 39 -9.54 0.69 -9.14
N GLY A 40 -9.11 -0.12 -10.13
CA GLY A 40 -7.77 -0.71 -10.21
C GLY A 40 -7.44 -1.58 -8.99
N THR A 41 -6.14 -1.76 -8.72
CA THR A 41 -5.63 -2.58 -7.61
C THR A 41 -6.24 -2.19 -6.26
N CYS A 42 -6.31 -0.90 -5.96
CA CYS A 42 -6.78 -0.41 -4.66
C CYS A 42 -8.17 -0.95 -4.28
N VAL A 43 -9.12 -0.88 -5.21
CA VAL A 43 -10.51 -1.28 -4.96
C VAL A 43 -10.68 -2.78 -5.07
N ASN A 44 -10.06 -3.41 -6.05
CA ASN A 44 -10.39 -4.78 -6.43
C ASN A 44 -9.55 -5.85 -5.71
N VAL A 45 -8.24 -5.60 -5.53
CA VAL A 45 -7.26 -6.57 -4.99
C VAL A 45 -6.19 -5.90 -4.13
N GLY A 46 -6.53 -4.85 -3.40
CA GLY A 46 -5.59 -4.05 -2.61
C GLY A 46 -6.20 -3.44 -1.37
N CYS A 47 -6.18 -2.11 -1.28
CA CYS A 47 -6.52 -1.35 -0.06
C CYS A 47 -7.89 -1.70 0.51
N VAL A 48 -8.92 -1.76 -0.34
CA VAL A 48 -10.31 -1.98 0.09
C VAL A 48 -10.51 -3.40 0.64
N PRO A 49 -10.26 -4.48 -0.14
CA PRO A 49 -10.42 -5.83 0.41
C PRO A 49 -9.49 -6.09 1.59
N LYS A 50 -8.27 -5.57 1.57
CA LYS A 50 -7.31 -5.70 2.65
C LYS A 50 -7.80 -5.05 3.94
N LYS A 51 -8.28 -3.80 3.89
CA LYS A 51 -8.74 -3.10 5.11
C LYS A 51 -9.98 -3.77 5.71
N ILE A 52 -10.90 -4.31 4.89
CA ILE A 52 -12.05 -5.11 5.37
C ILE A 52 -11.57 -6.37 6.10
N MET A 53 -10.61 -7.10 5.53
CA MET A 53 -10.07 -8.30 6.17
C MET A 53 -9.24 -7.98 7.41
N TRP A 54 -8.53 -6.86 7.41
CA TRP A 54 -7.80 -6.36 8.57
C TRP A 54 -8.74 -6.06 9.74
N TYR A 55 -9.90 -5.44 9.49
CA TYR A 55 -10.92 -5.27 10.53
C TYR A 55 -11.47 -6.60 11.03
N GLY A 56 -11.62 -7.61 10.15
CA GLY A 56 -11.99 -8.95 10.57
C GLY A 56 -10.97 -9.56 11.53
N ALA A 57 -9.68 -9.36 11.23
CA ALA A 57 -8.57 -9.80 12.09
C ALA A 57 -8.51 -9.01 13.42
N ASP A 58 -8.69 -7.68 13.37
CA ASP A 58 -8.77 -6.83 14.58
C ASP A 58 -9.94 -7.26 15.48
N LEU A 59 -11.10 -7.58 14.88
CA LEU A 59 -12.23 -8.12 15.62
C LEU A 59 -11.90 -9.46 16.29
N ALA A 60 -11.18 -10.35 15.62
CA ALA A 60 -10.75 -11.63 16.20
C ALA A 60 -9.85 -11.41 17.43
N HIS A 61 -8.92 -10.47 17.39
CA HIS A 61 -8.11 -10.08 18.54
C HIS A 61 -8.97 -9.54 19.68
N ARG A 62 -9.91 -8.64 19.41
CA ARG A 62 -10.83 -8.08 20.43
C ARG A 62 -11.74 -9.13 21.07
N LEU A 63 -12.20 -10.10 20.30
CA LEU A 63 -13.00 -11.22 20.82
C LEU A 63 -12.16 -12.12 21.73
N ARG A 64 -10.88 -12.35 21.42
CA ARG A 64 -9.94 -13.05 22.27
C ARG A 64 -9.75 -12.33 23.62
N ASP A 65 -9.59 -11.01 23.57
CA ASP A 65 -9.28 -10.18 24.74
C ASP A 65 -10.52 -9.80 25.58
N ALA A 66 -11.73 -10.00 25.05
CA ALA A 66 -12.98 -9.62 25.70
C ALA A 66 -13.25 -10.29 27.09
N PRO A 67 -12.85 -11.55 27.35
CA PRO A 67 -12.99 -12.16 28.68
C PRO A 67 -12.25 -11.37 29.77
N ASP A 68 -11.12 -10.76 29.49
CA ASP A 68 -10.35 -9.96 30.44
C ASP A 68 -11.10 -8.68 30.87
N TYR A 69 -12.09 -8.26 30.09
CA TYR A 69 -13.05 -7.19 30.41
C TYR A 69 -14.33 -7.68 31.04
N GLY A 70 -14.40 -8.96 31.40
CA GLY A 70 -15.57 -9.56 32.11
C GLY A 70 -16.69 -10.06 31.20
N PHE A 71 -16.46 -10.15 29.88
CA PHE A 71 -17.42 -10.73 28.96
C PHE A 71 -17.33 -12.27 28.98
N ASP A 72 -18.41 -12.95 29.42
CA ASP A 72 -18.56 -14.40 29.23
C ASP A 72 -19.12 -14.67 27.82
N LEU A 73 -18.22 -14.88 26.87
CA LEU A 73 -18.60 -15.11 25.48
C LEU A 73 -17.99 -16.42 24.94
N ARG A 74 -18.75 -17.06 24.04
CA ARG A 74 -18.25 -18.20 23.26
C ARG A 74 -18.18 -17.81 21.80
N VAL A 75 -16.95 -17.75 21.28
CA VAL A 75 -16.71 -17.48 19.88
C VAL A 75 -16.87 -18.80 19.11
N GLY A 76 -17.80 -18.82 18.14
CA GLY A 76 -17.98 -19.95 17.22
C GLY A 76 -16.88 -20.00 16.16
N ALA A 77 -17.03 -20.90 15.19
CA ALA A 77 -16.11 -20.99 14.07
C ALA A 77 -16.18 -19.72 13.21
N PHE A 78 -15.02 -19.26 12.76
CA PHE A 78 -14.92 -18.15 11.79
C PHE A 78 -15.29 -18.67 10.39
N ASP A 79 -16.24 -18.02 9.73
CA ASP A 79 -16.66 -18.31 8.37
C ASP A 79 -15.96 -17.39 7.38
N TRP A 80 -14.88 -17.90 6.79
CA TRP A 80 -14.10 -17.19 5.76
C TRP A 80 -14.95 -16.88 4.53
N ALA A 81 -15.74 -17.84 4.05
CA ALA A 81 -16.53 -17.69 2.84
C ALA A 81 -17.57 -16.57 2.98
N GLU A 82 -18.18 -16.44 4.17
CA GLU A 82 -19.12 -15.34 4.45
C GLU A 82 -18.40 -13.97 4.48
N LEU A 83 -17.20 -13.87 5.05
CA LEU A 83 -16.41 -12.63 4.98
C LEU A 83 -16.08 -12.27 3.53
N VAL A 84 -15.61 -13.24 2.74
CA VAL A 84 -15.30 -13.05 1.31
C VAL A 84 -16.55 -12.60 0.55
N ARG A 85 -17.67 -13.27 0.72
CA ARG A 85 -18.93 -12.91 0.05
C ARG A 85 -19.37 -11.47 0.35
N ARG A 86 -19.29 -11.02 1.61
CA ARG A 86 -19.63 -9.64 2.00
C ARG A 86 -18.64 -8.64 1.43
N ARG A 87 -17.36 -8.96 1.47
CA ARG A 87 -16.29 -8.14 0.90
C ARG A 87 -16.50 -7.92 -0.61
N GLU A 88 -16.76 -9.00 -1.35
CA GLU A 88 -17.00 -8.92 -2.81
C GLU A 88 -18.28 -8.13 -3.15
N ALA A 89 -19.34 -8.30 -2.37
CA ALA A 89 -20.55 -7.50 -2.54
C ALA A 89 -20.28 -5.99 -2.35
N TYR A 90 -19.46 -5.63 -1.35
CA TYR A 90 -19.05 -4.25 -1.12
C TYR A 90 -18.19 -3.70 -2.28
N ILE A 91 -17.21 -4.47 -2.76
CA ILE A 91 -16.35 -4.10 -3.89
C ILE A 91 -17.18 -3.92 -5.16
N SER A 92 -18.12 -4.84 -5.44
CA SER A 92 -19.03 -4.74 -6.57
C SER A 92 -19.87 -3.45 -6.52
N GLY A 93 -20.31 -3.05 -5.33
CA GLY A 93 -20.99 -1.76 -5.14
C GLY A 93 -20.12 -0.56 -5.51
N ILE A 94 -18.82 -0.60 -5.14
CA ILE A 94 -17.86 0.47 -5.52
C ILE A 94 -17.64 0.48 -7.04
N ASN A 95 -17.48 -0.70 -7.66
CA ASN A 95 -17.32 -0.76 -9.12
C ASN A 95 -18.53 -0.15 -9.84
N THR A 96 -19.74 -0.49 -9.42
CA THR A 96 -20.99 0.10 -9.96
C THR A 96 -21.01 1.62 -9.77
N TRP A 97 -20.60 2.08 -8.59
CA TRP A 97 -20.52 3.51 -8.32
C TRP A 97 -19.53 4.25 -9.24
N TYR A 98 -18.41 3.62 -9.63
CA TYR A 98 -17.45 4.26 -10.54
C TYR A 98 -18.00 4.48 -11.94
N HIS A 99 -18.86 3.58 -12.46
CA HIS A 99 -19.55 3.82 -13.73
C HIS A 99 -20.41 5.08 -13.67
N THR A 100 -21.25 5.22 -12.63
CA THR A 100 -22.05 6.42 -12.40
C THR A 100 -21.17 7.66 -12.20
N TYR A 101 -20.07 7.52 -11.46
CA TYR A 101 -19.14 8.62 -11.22
C TYR A 101 -18.50 9.17 -12.51
N LEU A 102 -18.13 8.31 -13.45
CA LEU A 102 -17.60 8.73 -14.76
C LEU A 102 -18.69 9.39 -15.60
N GLU A 103 -19.91 8.81 -15.63
CA GLU A 103 -21.06 9.37 -16.32
C GLU A 103 -21.41 10.78 -15.77
N ASP A 104 -21.55 10.93 -14.46
CA ASP A 104 -21.84 12.21 -13.79
C ASP A 104 -20.73 13.26 -13.99
N SER A 105 -19.52 12.81 -14.31
CA SER A 105 -18.36 13.67 -14.56
C SER A 105 -18.13 13.99 -16.04
N ASP A 106 -19.00 13.55 -16.95
CA ASP A 106 -18.82 13.66 -18.41
C ASP A 106 -17.49 13.08 -18.91
N VAL A 107 -17.01 11.99 -18.27
CA VAL A 107 -15.81 11.26 -18.67
C VAL A 107 -16.20 9.99 -19.40
N ALA A 108 -15.75 9.85 -20.64
CA ALA A 108 -16.04 8.65 -21.43
C ALA A 108 -15.32 7.42 -20.84
N GLU A 109 -16.05 6.37 -20.55
CA GLU A 109 -15.49 5.06 -20.24
C GLU A 109 -15.29 4.28 -21.54
N ILE A 110 -14.07 3.79 -21.75
CA ILE A 110 -13.72 2.98 -22.93
C ILE A 110 -13.17 1.63 -22.42
N PRO A 111 -14.02 0.59 -22.38
CA PRO A 111 -13.54 -0.74 -22.04
C PRO A 111 -12.59 -1.26 -23.11
N GLY A 112 -11.48 -1.88 -22.71
CA GLY A 112 -10.52 -2.50 -23.59
C GLY A 112 -9.07 -2.27 -23.22
N HIS A 113 -8.17 -2.95 -23.94
CA HIS A 113 -6.73 -2.87 -23.73
C HIS A 113 -6.10 -1.82 -24.64
N ALA A 114 -5.61 -0.73 -24.05
CA ALA A 114 -4.97 0.35 -24.80
C ALA A 114 -3.52 0.00 -25.17
N ARG A 115 -3.14 0.28 -26.43
CA ARG A 115 -1.74 0.22 -26.89
C ARG A 115 -1.41 1.47 -27.70
N PHE A 116 -0.26 2.04 -27.49
CA PHE A 116 0.24 3.10 -28.36
C PHE A 116 0.55 2.54 -29.76
N VAL A 117 0.11 3.25 -30.77
CA VAL A 117 0.46 3.04 -32.18
C VAL A 117 1.29 4.18 -32.73
N GLU A 118 1.18 5.35 -32.13
CA GLU A 118 1.94 6.58 -32.37
C GLU A 118 1.96 7.39 -31.07
N PRO A 119 2.83 8.40 -30.92
CA PRO A 119 2.70 9.36 -29.82
C PRO A 119 1.27 9.92 -29.76
N ARG A 120 0.60 9.80 -28.61
CA ARG A 120 -0.76 10.29 -28.36
C ARG A 120 -1.88 9.67 -29.19
N THR A 121 -1.60 8.56 -29.89
CA THR A 121 -2.62 7.75 -30.60
C THR A 121 -2.60 6.33 -30.06
N LEU A 122 -3.77 5.85 -29.67
CA LEU A 122 -3.97 4.55 -29.08
C LEU A 122 -4.84 3.66 -29.97
N ASP A 123 -4.53 2.40 -30.01
CA ASP A 123 -5.44 1.33 -30.42
C ASP A 123 -6.05 0.71 -29.16
N VAL A 124 -7.37 0.62 -29.11
CA VAL A 124 -8.10 -0.05 -28.03
C VAL A 124 -8.93 -1.13 -28.69
N ASP A 125 -8.41 -2.35 -28.68
CA ASP A 125 -9.05 -3.55 -29.26
C ASP A 125 -9.53 -3.33 -30.71
N GLY A 126 -8.71 -2.66 -31.54
CA GLY A 126 -8.98 -2.36 -32.95
C GLY A 126 -9.67 -1.01 -33.19
N ARG A 127 -10.03 -0.27 -32.15
CA ARG A 127 -10.55 1.10 -32.22
C ARG A 127 -9.43 2.11 -32.03
N ARG A 128 -9.19 2.98 -33.00
CA ARG A 128 -8.21 4.06 -32.88
C ARG A 128 -8.80 5.31 -32.26
N ILE A 129 -8.17 5.79 -31.20
CA ILE A 129 -8.48 7.05 -30.51
C ILE A 129 -7.21 7.88 -30.33
N SER A 130 -7.35 9.20 -30.17
CA SER A 130 -6.22 10.11 -29.97
C SER A 130 -6.54 11.17 -28.94
N ALA A 131 -5.50 11.79 -28.37
CA ALA A 131 -5.68 12.91 -27.44
C ALA A 131 -4.54 13.92 -27.53
N ASP A 132 -4.77 15.14 -27.07
CA ASP A 132 -3.70 16.12 -26.86
C ASP A 132 -2.78 15.72 -25.70
N HIS A 133 -3.37 15.11 -24.67
CA HIS A 133 -2.69 14.62 -23.48
C HIS A 133 -3.02 13.15 -23.20
N VAL A 134 -2.01 12.28 -23.09
CA VAL A 134 -2.18 10.88 -22.70
C VAL A 134 -1.49 10.64 -21.37
N VAL A 135 -2.22 10.10 -20.39
CA VAL A 135 -1.71 9.80 -19.04
C VAL A 135 -1.66 8.29 -18.83
N ILE A 136 -0.47 7.77 -18.62
CA ILE A 136 -0.22 6.36 -18.34
C ILE A 136 -0.40 6.13 -16.83
N GLY A 137 -1.50 5.49 -16.43
CA GLY A 137 -1.86 5.19 -15.06
C GLY A 137 -2.14 3.70 -14.81
N VAL A 138 -1.44 2.83 -15.50
CA VAL A 138 -1.67 1.37 -15.53
C VAL A 138 -1.21 0.63 -14.26
N GLY A 139 -0.53 1.32 -13.32
CA GLY A 139 -0.11 0.75 -12.05
C GLY A 139 0.95 -0.35 -12.18
N GLY A 140 0.92 -1.29 -11.26
CA GLY A 140 1.84 -2.41 -11.20
C GLY A 140 1.15 -3.72 -10.87
N ARG A 141 1.89 -4.82 -11.01
CA ARG A 141 1.47 -6.20 -10.74
C ARG A 141 2.40 -6.87 -9.72
N PRO A 142 1.92 -7.87 -8.97
CA PRO A 142 2.79 -8.71 -8.15
C PRO A 142 3.89 -9.39 -8.98
N VAL A 143 5.05 -9.59 -8.36
CA VAL A 143 6.17 -10.36 -8.94
C VAL A 143 6.13 -11.78 -8.42
N ILE A 144 6.15 -12.76 -9.32
CA ILE A 144 6.40 -14.17 -8.99
C ILE A 144 7.87 -14.45 -9.31
N PRO A 145 8.65 -15.03 -8.38
CA PRO A 145 10.06 -15.29 -8.62
C PRO A 145 10.26 -16.43 -9.62
N ASP A 146 11.37 -16.37 -10.34
CA ASP A 146 11.79 -17.43 -11.25
C ASP A 146 12.51 -18.55 -10.48
N VAL A 147 11.71 -19.43 -9.84
CA VAL A 147 12.20 -20.63 -9.16
C VAL A 147 11.36 -21.84 -9.57
N PRO A 148 11.93 -23.06 -9.54
CA PRO A 148 11.19 -24.29 -9.86
C PRO A 148 9.88 -24.39 -9.08
N GLY A 149 8.77 -24.62 -9.76
CA GLY A 149 7.45 -24.80 -9.16
C GLY A 149 6.80 -23.49 -8.65
N ALA A 150 7.31 -22.32 -8.98
CA ALA A 150 6.76 -21.03 -8.52
C ALA A 150 5.26 -20.86 -8.79
N ALA A 151 4.74 -21.43 -9.90
CA ALA A 151 3.33 -21.41 -10.26
C ALA A 151 2.41 -22.21 -9.30
N LEU A 152 2.96 -22.98 -8.36
CA LEU A 152 2.20 -23.64 -7.30
C LEU A 152 1.79 -22.66 -6.20
N GLY A 153 2.53 -21.56 -6.05
CA GLY A 153 2.17 -20.46 -5.16
C GLY A 153 1.21 -19.48 -5.82
N ILE A 154 0.59 -18.65 -5.01
CA ILE A 154 -0.26 -17.53 -5.42
C ILE A 154 0.42 -16.21 -5.05
N ASP A 155 0.02 -15.12 -5.68
CA ASP A 155 0.42 -13.76 -5.30
C ASP A 155 -0.62 -13.08 -4.40
N SER A 156 -0.48 -11.77 -4.18
CA SER A 156 -1.45 -10.99 -3.39
C SER A 156 -2.84 -10.96 -4.02
N ASP A 157 -2.95 -10.99 -5.33
CA ASP A 157 -4.24 -11.00 -6.02
C ASP A 157 -4.92 -12.36 -5.84
N GLY A 158 -4.14 -13.45 -5.94
CA GLY A 158 -4.57 -14.80 -5.63
C GLY A 158 -5.00 -14.99 -4.17
N PHE A 159 -4.38 -14.26 -3.22
CA PHE A 159 -4.84 -14.27 -1.82
C PHE A 159 -6.27 -13.74 -1.71
N PHE A 160 -6.60 -12.64 -2.38
CA PHE A 160 -7.97 -12.10 -2.37
C PHE A 160 -8.98 -12.98 -3.10
N ALA A 161 -8.51 -13.87 -3.98
CA ALA A 161 -9.36 -14.85 -4.66
C ALA A 161 -9.61 -16.13 -3.85
N LEU A 162 -9.00 -16.31 -2.67
CA LEU A 162 -9.21 -17.48 -1.84
C LEU A 162 -10.66 -17.56 -1.33
N GLU A 163 -11.38 -18.60 -1.71
CA GLU A 163 -12.76 -18.87 -1.26
C GLU A 163 -12.81 -19.53 0.12
N HIS A 164 -11.72 -20.22 0.52
CA HIS A 164 -11.60 -20.90 1.80
C HIS A 164 -10.30 -20.49 2.49
N ARG A 165 -10.33 -20.40 3.83
CA ARG A 165 -9.15 -20.12 4.63
C ARG A 165 -8.21 -21.33 4.60
N PRO A 166 -6.97 -21.18 4.12
CA PRO A 166 -5.97 -22.24 4.26
C PRO A 166 -5.58 -22.40 5.73
N GLU A 167 -5.28 -23.62 6.16
CA GLU A 167 -4.89 -23.87 7.55
C GLU A 167 -3.41 -23.58 7.79
N ARG A 168 -2.55 -23.95 6.81
CA ARG A 168 -1.09 -23.79 6.88
C ARG A 168 -0.65 -22.92 5.70
N VAL A 169 -0.02 -21.78 6.01
CA VAL A 169 0.35 -20.80 4.98
C VAL A 169 1.81 -20.44 5.08
N ALA A 170 2.51 -20.50 3.95
CA ALA A 170 3.81 -19.87 3.81
C ALA A 170 3.63 -18.51 3.14
N VAL A 171 4.08 -17.42 3.79
CA VAL A 171 4.15 -16.08 3.21
C VAL A 171 5.63 -15.79 2.92
N ILE A 172 5.96 -15.60 1.64
CA ILE A 172 7.33 -15.40 1.20
C ILE A 172 7.51 -13.93 0.83
N GLY A 173 8.27 -13.20 1.63
CA GLY A 173 8.53 -11.78 1.45
C GLY A 173 8.73 -11.04 2.76
N ALA A 174 9.26 -9.81 2.66
CA ALA A 174 9.62 -8.97 3.80
C ALA A 174 9.08 -7.53 3.69
N GLY A 175 8.21 -7.27 2.72
CA GLY A 175 7.53 -5.98 2.53
C GLY A 175 6.24 -5.86 3.34
N TYR A 176 5.60 -4.69 3.27
CA TYR A 176 4.35 -4.42 3.97
C TYR A 176 3.22 -5.40 3.58
N ILE A 177 3.15 -5.82 2.31
CA ILE A 177 2.15 -6.81 1.85
C ILE A 177 2.34 -8.14 2.60
N ALA A 178 3.58 -8.63 2.70
CA ALA A 178 3.87 -9.88 3.40
C ALA A 178 3.45 -9.82 4.87
N VAL A 179 3.80 -8.73 5.55
CA VAL A 179 3.48 -8.48 6.97
C VAL A 179 1.97 -8.42 7.20
N GLU A 180 1.26 -7.65 6.37
CA GLU A 180 -0.19 -7.48 6.46
C GLU A 180 -0.93 -8.81 6.24
N LEU A 181 -0.58 -9.56 5.17
CA LEU A 181 -1.22 -10.84 4.87
C LEU A 181 -0.93 -11.88 5.95
N ALA A 182 0.31 -11.96 6.44
CA ALA A 182 0.69 -12.88 7.51
C ALA A 182 -0.09 -12.59 8.80
N GLY A 183 -0.16 -11.32 9.22
CA GLY A 183 -0.90 -10.92 10.42
C GLY A 183 -2.39 -11.21 10.32
N MET A 184 -3.03 -10.89 9.19
CA MET A 184 -4.45 -11.17 8.96
C MET A 184 -4.76 -12.67 8.99
N LEU A 185 -3.98 -13.49 8.27
CA LEU A 185 -4.16 -14.93 8.22
C LEU A 185 -4.00 -15.57 9.61
N ASN A 186 -2.95 -15.17 10.34
CA ASN A 186 -2.69 -15.65 11.69
C ASN A 186 -3.83 -15.31 12.65
N ALA A 187 -4.28 -14.05 12.68
CA ALA A 187 -5.39 -13.60 13.54
C ALA A 187 -6.71 -14.32 13.23
N LEU A 188 -6.93 -14.65 11.95
CA LEU A 188 -8.10 -15.40 11.49
C LEU A 188 -7.95 -16.92 11.61
N GLY A 189 -6.88 -17.40 12.28
CA GLY A 189 -6.71 -18.78 12.72
C GLY A 189 -5.94 -19.69 11.75
N ALA A 190 -5.20 -19.16 10.78
CA ALA A 190 -4.23 -19.95 10.01
C ALA A 190 -2.90 -20.07 10.77
N ARG A 191 -2.17 -21.17 10.58
CA ARG A 191 -0.79 -21.31 11.00
C ARG A 191 0.11 -20.72 9.94
N VAL A 192 0.81 -19.62 10.26
CA VAL A 192 1.59 -18.84 9.29
C VAL A 192 3.08 -18.98 9.53
N SER A 193 3.81 -19.28 8.46
CA SER A 193 5.28 -19.18 8.40
C SER A 193 5.67 -18.07 7.44
N MET A 194 6.46 -17.10 7.90
CA MET A 194 7.02 -16.03 7.06
C MET A 194 8.48 -16.34 6.71
N TYR A 195 8.78 -16.40 5.42
CA TYR A 195 10.12 -16.61 4.91
C TYR A 195 10.76 -15.29 4.51
N LEU A 196 11.80 -14.90 5.21
CA LEU A 196 12.54 -13.66 4.99
C LEU A 196 13.93 -13.99 4.39
N ARG A 197 14.21 -13.49 3.19
CA ARG A 197 15.54 -13.65 2.58
C ARG A 197 16.67 -13.00 3.40
N ARG A 198 16.34 -11.98 4.20
CA ARG A 198 17.27 -11.27 5.07
C ARG A 198 16.86 -11.42 6.55
N GLU A 199 17.54 -10.68 7.43
CA GLU A 199 17.36 -10.75 8.88
C GLU A 199 15.98 -10.33 9.36
N THR A 200 15.40 -9.28 8.74
CA THR A 200 14.15 -8.68 9.19
C THR A 200 13.28 -8.24 8.01
N PHE A 201 12.01 -7.97 8.30
CA PHE A 201 11.07 -7.34 7.38
C PHE A 201 11.07 -5.79 7.52
N LEU A 202 10.35 -5.07 6.64
CA LEU A 202 10.14 -3.62 6.65
C LEU A 202 11.45 -2.82 6.79
N ARG A 203 12.48 -3.21 6.06
CA ARG A 203 13.84 -2.67 6.20
C ARG A 203 13.98 -1.16 5.93
N SER A 204 13.07 -0.58 5.17
CA SER A 204 13.01 0.88 4.92
C SER A 204 12.27 1.65 6.02
N PHE A 205 11.74 0.97 7.02
CA PHE A 205 11.09 1.60 8.17
C PHE A 205 12.07 1.77 9.33
N ASP A 206 11.76 2.72 10.22
CA ASP A 206 12.56 2.94 11.42
C ASP A 206 12.73 1.64 12.23
N PRO A 207 13.93 1.33 12.74
CA PRO A 207 14.20 0.12 13.52
C PRO A 207 13.22 -0.11 14.68
N MET A 208 12.84 0.94 15.39
CA MET A 208 11.88 0.83 16.50
C MET A 208 10.55 0.21 16.05
N LEU A 209 10.04 0.58 14.87
CA LEU A 209 8.77 0.07 14.35
C LEU A 209 8.86 -1.42 14.01
N ARG A 210 9.88 -1.79 13.22
CA ARG A 210 10.03 -3.16 12.75
C ARG A 210 10.35 -4.14 13.87
N ASP A 211 11.19 -3.73 14.84
CA ASP A 211 11.61 -4.59 15.94
C ASP A 211 10.44 -4.80 16.92
N THR A 212 9.67 -3.74 17.24
CA THR A 212 8.45 -3.87 18.05
C THR A 212 7.39 -4.74 17.37
N LEU A 213 7.22 -4.61 16.04
CA LEU A 213 6.29 -5.46 15.30
C LEU A 213 6.77 -6.92 15.25
N MET A 214 8.07 -7.16 15.09
CA MET A 214 8.65 -8.50 15.10
C MET A 214 8.37 -9.21 16.42
N GLU A 215 8.62 -8.54 17.55
CA GLU A 215 8.30 -9.06 18.88
C GLU A 215 6.82 -9.45 18.98
N GLN A 216 5.91 -8.58 18.50
CA GLN A 216 4.48 -8.84 18.57
C GLN A 216 4.04 -10.00 17.67
N MET A 217 4.51 -10.06 16.43
CA MET A 217 4.15 -11.15 15.50
C MET A 217 4.63 -12.52 16.01
N LEU A 218 5.82 -12.58 16.63
CA LEU A 218 6.32 -13.80 17.28
C LEU A 218 5.46 -14.17 18.49
N ALA A 219 5.08 -13.20 19.33
CA ALA A 219 4.20 -13.41 20.48
C ALA A 219 2.79 -13.89 20.06
N ASP A 220 2.31 -13.43 18.91
CA ASP A 220 1.04 -13.86 18.31
C ASP A 220 1.11 -15.22 17.61
N GLY A 221 2.30 -15.85 17.57
CA GLY A 221 2.48 -17.21 17.05
C GLY A 221 2.81 -17.30 15.56
N VAL A 222 3.15 -16.20 14.89
CA VAL A 222 3.69 -16.24 13.53
C VAL A 222 5.10 -16.84 13.59
N ASN A 223 5.35 -17.89 12.80
CA ASN A 223 6.67 -18.49 12.68
C ASN A 223 7.51 -17.68 11.67
N VAL A 224 8.43 -16.85 12.14
CA VAL A 224 9.29 -16.04 11.27
C VAL A 224 10.62 -16.76 11.04
N LEU A 225 10.97 -16.99 9.78
CA LEU A 225 12.15 -17.69 9.31
C LEU A 225 13.10 -16.70 8.59
N PRO A 226 13.98 -16.02 9.34
CA PRO A 226 14.93 -15.08 8.74
C PRO A 226 16.05 -15.81 7.99
N ARG A 227 16.74 -15.08 7.09
CA ARG A 227 17.87 -15.58 6.28
C ARG A 227 17.54 -16.85 5.49
N THR A 228 16.28 -17.01 5.09
CA THR A 228 15.81 -18.22 4.41
C THR A 228 15.38 -17.86 2.98
N ALA A 229 16.19 -18.22 2.01
CA ALA A 229 15.88 -18.07 0.59
C ALA A 229 15.18 -19.34 0.06
N ILE A 230 14.09 -19.12 -0.66
CA ILE A 230 13.30 -20.20 -1.27
C ILE A 230 13.97 -20.61 -2.58
N THR A 231 14.17 -21.91 -2.76
CA THR A 231 14.78 -22.49 -3.96
C THR A 231 13.80 -23.21 -4.87
N GLY A 232 12.58 -23.49 -4.39
CA GLY A 232 11.56 -24.12 -5.20
C GLY A 232 10.31 -24.54 -4.42
N LEU A 233 9.27 -24.90 -5.16
CA LEU A 233 8.03 -25.46 -4.64
C LEU A 233 7.75 -26.79 -5.33
N THR A 234 7.18 -27.75 -4.59
CA THR A 234 6.80 -29.06 -5.12
C THR A 234 5.43 -29.46 -4.60
N ARG A 235 4.54 -29.97 -5.47
CA ARG A 235 3.27 -30.53 -5.06
C ARG A 235 3.49 -31.90 -4.40
N THR A 236 2.89 -32.09 -3.23
CA THR A 236 2.91 -33.34 -2.48
C THR A 236 1.49 -33.84 -2.19
N ALA A 237 1.35 -35.01 -1.58
CA ALA A 237 0.06 -35.51 -1.12
C ALA A 237 -0.53 -34.64 0.03
N GLY A 238 0.32 -33.99 0.82
CA GLY A 238 -0.08 -33.17 1.96
C GLY A 238 -0.22 -31.67 1.65
N GLY A 239 0.11 -31.23 0.42
CA GLY A 239 0.01 -29.83 0.04
C GLY A 239 1.10 -29.34 -0.91
N ILE A 240 1.74 -28.23 -0.55
CA ILE A 240 2.85 -27.63 -1.28
C ILE A 240 4.07 -27.65 -0.35
N SER A 241 5.10 -28.40 -0.75
CA SER A 241 6.40 -28.42 -0.06
C SER A 241 7.24 -27.23 -0.52
N VAL A 242 7.81 -26.51 0.45
CA VAL A 242 8.72 -25.39 0.23
C VAL A 242 10.14 -25.86 0.42
N ALA A 243 10.99 -25.71 -0.60
CA ALA A 243 12.42 -25.97 -0.54
C ALA A 243 13.18 -24.66 -0.28
N CYS A 244 14.18 -24.71 0.61
CA CYS A 244 15.02 -23.59 1.01
C CYS A 244 16.50 -23.91 0.83
N GLU A 245 17.35 -22.89 0.80
CA GLU A 245 18.80 -23.08 0.85
C GLU A 245 19.22 -23.86 2.11
N GLN A 246 18.57 -23.61 3.24
CA GLN A 246 18.72 -24.35 4.48
C GLN A 246 17.66 -25.47 4.53
N ALA A 247 18.04 -26.69 4.26
CA ALA A 247 17.13 -27.84 4.13
C ALA A 247 16.20 -28.06 5.34
N GLU A 248 16.63 -27.66 6.55
CA GLU A 248 15.87 -27.79 7.81
C GLU A 248 14.75 -26.76 7.96
N SER A 249 14.77 -25.69 7.15
CA SER A 249 13.80 -24.59 7.22
C SER A 249 12.59 -24.79 6.30
N GLY A 250 12.53 -25.86 5.54
CA GLY A 250 11.42 -26.20 4.65
C GLY A 250 10.16 -26.60 5.42
N GLY A 251 9.01 -26.55 4.74
CA GLY A 251 7.73 -26.96 5.32
C GLY A 251 6.71 -27.36 4.27
N GLU A 252 5.57 -27.89 4.71
CA GLU A 252 4.46 -28.28 3.85
C GLU A 252 3.23 -27.45 4.19
N TYR A 253 2.62 -26.84 3.18
CA TYR A 253 1.59 -25.81 3.30
C TYR A 253 0.39 -26.09 2.40
N ASP A 254 -0.77 -25.58 2.80
CA ASP A 254 -1.98 -25.61 1.97
C ASP A 254 -1.97 -24.48 0.95
N ALA A 255 -1.30 -23.36 1.27
CA ALA A 255 -1.07 -22.25 0.36
C ALA A 255 0.33 -21.65 0.57
N VAL A 256 0.93 -21.19 -0.52
CA VAL A 256 2.19 -20.44 -0.53
C VAL A 256 1.92 -19.10 -1.22
N ILE A 257 2.22 -17.99 -0.55
CA ILE A 257 1.94 -16.64 -1.04
C ILE A 257 3.24 -15.90 -1.34
N TRP A 258 3.42 -15.53 -2.60
CA TRP A 258 4.51 -14.69 -3.06
C TRP A 258 4.21 -13.21 -2.79
N ALA A 259 4.91 -12.62 -1.84
CA ALA A 259 4.86 -11.19 -1.52
C ALA A 259 6.25 -10.56 -1.65
N VAL A 260 6.98 -10.90 -2.73
CA VAL A 260 8.39 -10.58 -2.95
C VAL A 260 8.63 -9.25 -3.66
N GLY A 261 7.57 -8.55 -4.04
CA GLY A 261 7.63 -7.24 -4.67
C GLY A 261 6.56 -7.04 -5.74
N ARG A 262 6.59 -5.86 -6.36
CA ARG A 262 5.71 -5.47 -7.47
C ARG A 262 6.54 -4.88 -8.61
N GLY A 263 6.14 -5.13 -9.84
CA GLY A 263 6.72 -4.55 -11.06
C GLY A 263 5.68 -3.73 -11.83
N PRO A 264 6.11 -2.86 -12.77
CA PRO A 264 5.20 -2.02 -13.54
C PRO A 264 4.43 -2.80 -14.60
N ASN A 265 3.21 -2.36 -14.94
CA ASN A 265 2.38 -2.92 -16.00
C ASN A 265 2.70 -2.28 -17.37
N THR A 266 3.94 -2.36 -17.84
CA THR A 266 4.41 -1.67 -19.04
C THR A 266 4.61 -2.57 -20.27
N ALA A 267 4.50 -3.89 -20.11
CA ALA A 267 4.94 -4.85 -21.14
C ALA A 267 4.16 -4.73 -22.47
N ASP A 268 2.83 -4.54 -22.42
CA ASP A 268 1.96 -4.62 -23.59
C ASP A 268 1.39 -3.27 -24.06
N LEU A 269 1.94 -2.17 -23.56
CA LEU A 269 1.43 -0.84 -23.87
C LEU A 269 1.86 -0.28 -25.23
N GLY A 270 2.79 -0.94 -25.94
CA GLY A 270 3.34 -0.40 -27.20
C GLY A 270 4.16 0.88 -27.01
N LEU A 271 4.84 1.04 -25.88
CA LEU A 271 5.60 2.26 -25.51
C LEU A 271 6.65 2.64 -26.54
N ASP A 272 7.27 1.65 -27.20
CA ASP A 272 8.28 1.88 -28.24
C ASP A 272 7.70 2.62 -29.45
N ALA A 273 6.42 2.34 -29.82
CA ALA A 273 5.73 3.06 -30.90
C ALA A 273 5.45 4.53 -30.56
N ALA A 274 5.32 4.84 -29.26
CA ALA A 274 5.20 6.21 -28.77
C ALA A 274 6.54 6.87 -28.49
N GLY A 275 7.65 6.15 -28.50
CA GLY A 275 8.98 6.64 -28.11
C GLY A 275 9.14 6.87 -26.60
N VAL A 276 8.27 6.28 -25.77
CA VAL A 276 8.33 6.41 -24.30
C VAL A 276 9.38 5.46 -23.74
N ILE A 277 10.32 6.01 -22.99
CA ILE A 277 11.44 5.28 -22.39
C ILE A 277 11.01 4.56 -21.11
N ARG A 278 11.57 3.36 -20.89
CA ARG A 278 11.53 2.61 -19.63
C ARG A 278 12.92 2.52 -19.05
N ASP A 279 13.03 2.49 -17.72
CA ASP A 279 14.28 2.17 -17.04
C ASP A 279 14.59 0.65 -17.07
N GLY A 280 15.69 0.25 -16.41
CA GLY A 280 16.14 -1.15 -16.38
C GLY A 280 15.18 -2.11 -15.67
N ASP A 281 14.31 -1.60 -14.79
CA ASP A 281 13.29 -2.35 -14.05
C ASP A 281 11.90 -2.27 -14.73
N GLY A 282 11.81 -1.56 -15.86
CA GLY A 282 10.60 -1.43 -16.67
C GLY A 282 9.66 -0.29 -16.26
N PHE A 283 10.01 0.54 -15.28
CA PHE A 283 9.27 1.74 -14.91
C PHE A 283 9.42 2.84 -15.96
N ILE A 284 8.46 3.76 -15.97
CA ILE A 284 8.48 4.95 -16.84
C ILE A 284 9.04 6.12 -16.04
N PRO A 285 10.29 6.57 -16.31
CA PRO A 285 10.85 7.74 -15.65
C PRO A 285 10.05 9.00 -15.97
N VAL A 286 9.79 9.81 -14.94
CA VAL A 286 9.10 11.10 -15.06
C VAL A 286 9.87 12.19 -14.30
N ASP A 287 9.69 13.43 -14.74
CA ASP A 287 10.16 14.59 -13.99
C ASP A 287 9.21 14.95 -12.81
N GLY A 288 9.53 15.99 -12.08
CA GLY A 288 8.72 16.47 -10.95
C GLY A 288 7.30 16.94 -11.34
N PHE A 289 7.00 17.05 -12.62
CA PHE A 289 5.71 17.45 -13.18
C PHE A 289 4.96 16.29 -13.87
N GLN A 290 5.42 15.06 -13.68
CA GLN A 290 4.92 13.83 -14.29
C GLN A 290 5.09 13.75 -15.82
N ASN A 291 5.93 14.58 -16.43
CA ASN A 291 6.23 14.47 -17.85
C ASN A 291 7.12 13.26 -18.09
N THR A 292 6.81 12.48 -19.13
CA THR A 292 7.74 11.51 -19.71
C THR A 292 8.72 12.22 -20.64
N ASN A 293 9.58 11.48 -21.32
CA ASN A 293 10.44 12.00 -22.39
C ASN A 293 9.69 12.41 -23.67
N VAL A 294 8.38 12.12 -23.77
CA VAL A 294 7.53 12.43 -24.93
C VAL A 294 6.53 13.52 -24.60
N ALA A 295 6.56 14.62 -25.35
CA ALA A 295 5.66 15.75 -25.15
C ALA A 295 4.18 15.34 -25.29
N GLY A 296 3.36 15.71 -24.32
CA GLY A 296 1.94 15.35 -24.26
C GLY A 296 1.67 13.93 -23.74
N VAL A 297 2.72 13.20 -23.32
CA VAL A 297 2.58 11.89 -22.65
C VAL A 297 3.14 11.97 -21.23
N TYR A 298 2.32 11.54 -20.27
CA TYR A 298 2.60 11.61 -18.84
C TYR A 298 2.49 10.22 -18.22
N ALA A 299 3.09 10.02 -17.03
CA ALA A 299 2.87 8.82 -16.24
C ALA A 299 2.68 9.15 -14.77
N ILE A 300 1.78 8.43 -14.08
CA ILE A 300 1.43 8.64 -12.68
C ILE A 300 1.24 7.32 -11.93
N GLY A 301 1.47 7.34 -10.63
CA GLY A 301 1.29 6.19 -9.75
C GLY A 301 2.41 5.16 -9.89
N ASP A 302 2.11 3.90 -9.56
CA ASP A 302 3.10 2.83 -9.39
C ASP A 302 3.97 2.60 -10.63
N VAL A 303 3.45 2.87 -11.82
CA VAL A 303 4.18 2.72 -13.10
C VAL A 303 5.42 3.59 -13.20
N THR A 304 5.55 4.61 -12.34
CA THR A 304 6.68 5.55 -12.34
C THR A 304 7.83 5.14 -11.41
N GLY A 305 7.67 4.06 -10.62
CA GLY A 305 8.68 3.63 -9.64
C GLY A 305 8.72 4.46 -8.36
N GLY A 306 7.86 5.47 -8.20
CA GLY A 306 7.69 6.26 -6.98
C GLY A 306 6.91 5.54 -5.88
N PRO A 307 6.55 6.24 -4.79
CA PRO A 307 5.78 5.63 -3.70
C PRO A 307 4.45 5.04 -4.19
N ALA A 308 4.32 3.71 -4.10
CA ALA A 308 3.17 2.93 -4.58
C ALA A 308 2.00 3.03 -3.59
N LEU A 309 1.39 4.22 -3.50
CA LEU A 309 0.30 4.55 -2.60
C LEU A 309 -0.86 5.19 -3.36
N THR A 310 -2.06 4.71 -3.12
CA THR A 310 -3.30 5.24 -3.73
C THR A 310 -3.42 6.78 -3.62
N PRO A 311 -3.25 7.42 -2.44
CA PRO A 311 -3.36 8.86 -2.35
C PRO A 311 -2.25 9.61 -3.10
N VAL A 312 -1.10 9.01 -3.32
CA VAL A 312 0.00 9.58 -4.13
C VAL A 312 -0.40 9.63 -5.60
N ALA A 313 -0.92 8.52 -6.15
CA ALA A 313 -1.41 8.47 -7.52
C ALA A 313 -2.55 9.46 -7.76
N ILE A 314 -3.51 9.55 -6.83
CA ILE A 314 -4.62 10.54 -6.86
C ILE A 314 -4.07 11.97 -6.85
N ALA A 315 -3.15 12.26 -5.94
CA ALA A 315 -2.60 13.59 -5.77
C ALA A 315 -1.75 14.02 -6.98
N ALA A 316 -0.98 13.10 -7.58
CA ALA A 316 -0.23 13.35 -8.80
C ALA A 316 -1.17 13.65 -9.97
N GLY A 317 -2.20 12.81 -10.17
CA GLY A 317 -3.17 12.98 -11.24
C GLY A 317 -3.94 14.29 -11.15
N ARG A 318 -4.46 14.64 -9.97
CA ARG A 318 -5.19 15.91 -9.76
C ARG A 318 -4.31 17.14 -10.03
N ARG A 319 -3.05 17.13 -9.55
CA ARG A 319 -2.12 18.25 -9.78
C ARG A 319 -1.68 18.35 -11.23
N LEU A 320 -1.55 17.22 -11.92
CA LEU A 320 -1.31 17.20 -13.36
C LEU A 320 -2.48 17.87 -14.11
N ALA A 321 -3.73 17.53 -13.79
CA ALA A 321 -4.90 18.15 -14.39
C ALA A 321 -5.01 19.64 -14.04
N ASP A 322 -4.75 20.05 -12.78
CA ASP A 322 -4.70 21.45 -12.36
C ASP A 322 -3.67 22.25 -13.19
N ARG A 323 -2.52 21.62 -13.52
CA ARG A 323 -1.48 22.24 -14.34
C ARG A 323 -1.89 22.37 -15.81
N LEU A 324 -2.47 21.32 -16.38
CA LEU A 324 -2.77 21.28 -17.82
C LEU A 324 -4.01 22.11 -18.18
N PHE A 325 -5.03 22.11 -17.33
CA PHE A 325 -6.34 22.68 -17.62
C PHE A 325 -6.79 23.74 -16.63
N GLY A 326 -6.23 23.77 -15.41
CA GLY A 326 -6.66 24.65 -14.33
C GLY A 326 -5.88 25.96 -14.23
N GLY A 327 -5.04 26.32 -15.21
CA GLY A 327 -4.25 27.55 -15.21
C GLY A 327 -3.20 27.65 -14.12
N GLN A 328 -2.71 26.53 -13.58
CA GLN A 328 -1.73 26.45 -12.49
C GLN A 328 -0.39 25.84 -12.99
N PRO A 329 0.41 26.53 -13.82
CA PRO A 329 1.55 25.95 -14.54
C PRO A 329 2.63 25.32 -13.62
N GLU A 330 2.77 25.81 -12.37
CA GLU A 330 3.73 25.31 -11.39
C GLU A 330 3.15 24.22 -10.48
N ARG A 331 1.91 23.79 -10.70
CA ARG A 331 1.24 22.81 -9.86
C ARG A 331 1.84 21.43 -10.04
N ARG A 332 2.38 20.86 -8.95
CA ARG A 332 2.98 19.51 -8.93
C ARG A 332 2.82 18.85 -7.57
N LEU A 333 3.00 17.55 -7.51
CA LEU A 333 3.12 16.83 -6.26
C LEU A 333 4.55 16.99 -5.71
N VAL A 334 4.62 17.36 -4.43
CA VAL A 334 5.85 17.29 -3.65
C VAL A 334 5.87 15.95 -2.95
N TYR A 335 6.88 15.14 -3.21
CA TYR A 335 7.00 13.78 -2.72
C TYR A 335 7.65 13.66 -1.33
N GLU A 336 7.91 14.81 -0.68
CA GLU A 336 8.43 14.84 0.68
C GLU A 336 7.32 14.61 1.71
N ASN A 337 7.66 13.99 2.83
CA ASN A 337 6.77 13.78 3.97
C ASN A 337 5.43 13.10 3.60
N ILE A 338 5.49 12.07 2.75
CA ILE A 338 4.31 11.27 2.43
C ILE A 338 4.03 10.32 3.60
N PRO A 339 2.88 10.45 4.27
CA PRO A 339 2.53 9.52 5.34
C PRO A 339 2.21 8.15 4.79
N SER A 340 2.64 7.12 5.51
CA SER A 340 2.42 5.73 5.16
C SER A 340 1.94 4.94 6.37
N VAL A 341 1.07 3.96 6.12
CA VAL A 341 0.55 3.04 7.14
C VAL A 341 0.79 1.61 6.69
N VAL A 342 1.27 0.76 7.61
CA VAL A 342 1.22 -0.68 7.47
C VAL A 342 0.10 -1.21 8.37
N PHE A 343 -0.87 -1.89 7.77
CA PHE A 343 -2.01 -2.45 8.47
C PHE A 343 -1.68 -3.82 9.07
N SER A 344 -0.66 -3.81 9.93
CA SER A 344 -0.28 -4.91 10.81
C SER A 344 -1.15 -4.93 12.08
N HIS A 345 -0.89 -5.86 13.00
CA HIS A 345 -1.46 -5.89 14.35
C HIS A 345 -0.30 -5.90 15.36
N PRO A 346 -0.03 -4.74 16.02
CA PRO A 346 -0.69 -3.43 15.87
C PRO A 346 -0.27 -2.70 14.58
N PRO A 347 -1.05 -1.70 14.13
CA PRO A 347 -0.73 -0.93 12.94
C PRO A 347 0.49 -0.03 13.15
N ILE A 348 1.20 0.23 12.05
CA ILE A 348 2.32 1.16 11.99
C ILE A 348 1.89 2.40 11.19
N GLY A 349 2.22 3.57 11.70
CA GLY A 349 2.14 4.84 10.99
C GLY A 349 3.53 5.51 10.94
N THR A 350 3.93 6.02 9.77
CA THR A 350 5.23 6.68 9.60
C THR A 350 5.12 7.84 8.62
N VAL A 351 5.84 8.93 8.90
CA VAL A 351 5.97 10.09 8.03
C VAL A 351 7.33 10.74 8.23
N GLY A 352 7.95 11.19 7.15
CA GLY A 352 9.25 11.87 7.15
C GLY A 352 10.44 10.92 7.27
N LEU A 353 11.56 11.44 7.75
CA LEU A 353 12.83 10.72 7.82
C LEU A 353 12.86 9.76 9.01
N THR A 354 13.39 8.56 8.80
CA THR A 354 13.84 7.69 9.90
C THR A 354 14.98 8.32 10.65
N GLU A 355 15.30 7.82 11.84
CA GLU A 355 16.47 8.30 12.60
C GLU A 355 17.77 8.16 11.79
N ASP A 356 17.97 7.00 11.12
CA ASP A 356 19.18 6.75 10.34
C ASP A 356 19.29 7.74 9.16
N GLU A 357 18.22 7.93 8.39
CA GLU A 357 18.18 8.89 7.27
C GLU A 357 18.40 10.33 7.72
N ALA A 358 17.84 10.69 8.87
CA ALA A 358 18.05 12.02 9.45
C ALA A 358 19.49 12.22 9.89
N ARG A 359 20.12 11.23 10.54
CA ARG A 359 21.54 11.28 10.93
C ARG A 359 22.47 11.32 9.73
N ASP A 360 22.18 10.55 8.68
CA ASP A 360 22.96 10.58 7.45
C ASP A 360 22.90 11.95 6.75
N THR A 361 21.75 12.65 6.87
CA THR A 361 21.54 13.94 6.21
C THR A 361 21.99 15.13 7.06
N HIS A 362 21.79 15.07 8.39
CA HIS A 362 21.93 16.21 9.31
C HIS A 362 22.95 15.99 10.44
N GLY A 363 23.56 14.81 10.54
CA GLY A 363 24.61 14.49 11.51
C GLY A 363 24.20 14.74 12.97
N GLU A 364 25.07 15.43 13.70
CA GLU A 364 24.89 15.75 15.13
C GLU A 364 23.74 16.74 15.40
N ALA A 365 23.14 17.34 14.37
CA ALA A 365 21.99 18.24 14.57
C ALA A 365 20.68 17.48 14.82
N VAL A 366 20.70 16.15 14.78
CA VAL A 366 19.55 15.28 15.03
C VAL A 366 19.35 15.04 16.52
N LYS A 367 18.11 15.24 16.99
CA LYS A 367 17.66 14.75 18.29
C LYS A 367 16.48 13.81 18.10
N VAL A 368 16.35 12.84 19.00
CA VAL A 368 15.32 11.81 18.95
C VAL A 368 14.61 11.73 20.29
N TYR A 369 13.30 11.69 20.22
CA TYR A 369 12.43 11.49 21.37
C TYR A 369 11.68 10.18 21.19
N THR A 370 11.64 9.34 22.22
CA THR A 370 11.01 8.01 22.14
C THR A 370 10.18 7.72 23.37
N THR A 371 9.10 7.01 23.19
CA THR A 371 8.32 6.42 24.28
C THR A 371 7.90 4.99 23.92
N ARG A 372 7.76 4.15 24.94
CA ARG A 372 7.28 2.76 24.80
C ARG A 372 6.43 2.39 26.00
N PHE A 373 5.22 1.94 25.76
CA PHE A 373 4.26 1.61 26.81
C PHE A 373 3.21 0.61 26.34
N THR A 374 2.49 0.00 27.28
CA THR A 374 1.27 -0.76 26.99
C THR A 374 0.09 0.20 26.98
N GLY A 375 -0.64 0.28 25.86
CA GLY A 375 -1.82 1.12 25.74
C GLY A 375 -2.90 0.75 26.77
N MET A 376 -3.73 1.71 27.17
CA MET A 376 -4.70 1.54 28.26
C MET A 376 -5.68 0.37 28.02
N PHE A 377 -6.10 0.11 26.79
CA PHE A 377 -6.92 -1.05 26.45
C PHE A 377 -6.25 -2.35 26.89
N HIS A 378 -4.94 -2.49 26.66
CA HIS A 378 -4.19 -3.69 27.01
C HIS A 378 -3.67 -3.71 28.47
N ALA A 379 -4.02 -2.72 29.28
CA ALA A 379 -3.65 -2.71 30.70
C ALA A 379 -4.29 -3.88 31.45
N LEU A 380 -5.54 -4.23 31.13
CA LEU A 380 -6.30 -5.33 31.76
C LEU A 380 -6.09 -6.68 31.06
N THR A 381 -5.83 -6.71 29.75
CA THR A 381 -5.75 -7.97 28.98
C THR A 381 -4.52 -8.78 29.35
N GLU A 382 -4.63 -10.12 29.29
CA GLU A 382 -3.47 -11.02 29.42
C GLU A 382 -2.52 -10.82 28.24
N HIS A 383 -3.07 -10.75 27.03
CA HIS A 383 -2.34 -10.45 25.81
C HIS A 383 -1.95 -8.96 25.77
N LYS A 384 -0.66 -8.69 25.84
CA LYS A 384 -0.14 -7.31 25.83
C LYS A 384 0.25 -6.90 24.41
N VAL A 385 -0.20 -5.72 24.00
CA VAL A 385 0.22 -5.10 22.75
C VAL A 385 0.99 -3.82 23.08
N MET A 386 2.26 -3.78 22.62
CA MET A 386 3.13 -2.63 22.85
C MET A 386 2.80 -1.48 21.89
N THR A 387 2.79 -0.29 22.43
CA THR A 387 2.84 0.97 21.68
C THR A 387 4.23 1.55 21.79
N ALA A 388 4.82 1.96 20.67
CA ALA A 388 6.08 2.69 20.67
C ALA A 388 5.99 3.86 19.69
N MET A 389 6.58 4.98 20.06
CA MET A 389 6.54 6.20 19.26
C MET A 389 7.91 6.86 19.25
N LYS A 390 8.26 7.47 18.13
CA LYS A 390 9.50 8.21 17.93
C LYS A 390 9.22 9.50 17.19
N LEU A 391 9.79 10.60 17.67
CA LEU A 391 9.93 11.84 16.94
C LEU A 391 11.40 12.06 16.59
N VAL A 392 11.67 12.41 15.36
CA VAL A 392 12.98 12.80 14.87
C VAL A 392 12.97 14.29 14.58
N THR A 393 13.87 15.04 15.21
CA THR A 393 13.96 16.49 15.07
C THR A 393 15.35 16.93 14.62
N VAL A 394 15.43 18.11 14.01
CA VAL A 394 16.71 18.65 13.52
C VAL A 394 16.88 20.13 13.83
N GLY A 395 18.14 20.51 14.08
CA GLY A 395 18.60 21.88 14.22
C GLY A 395 18.24 22.52 15.56
N ALA A 396 18.63 23.79 15.70
CA ALA A 396 18.51 24.54 16.98
C ALA A 396 17.04 24.76 17.43
N LYS A 397 16.09 24.67 16.51
CA LYS A 397 14.65 24.82 16.81
C LYS A 397 13.94 23.48 16.99
N ASP A 398 14.66 22.37 16.94
CA ASP A 398 14.09 21.03 17.01
C ASP A 398 12.90 20.84 16.05
N ARG A 399 13.08 21.22 14.76
CA ARG A 399 12.05 21.04 13.73
C ARG A 399 11.79 19.55 13.55
N VAL A 400 10.55 19.13 13.64
CA VAL A 400 10.15 17.73 13.45
C VAL A 400 10.28 17.35 11.98
N VAL A 401 11.10 16.35 11.69
CA VAL A 401 11.36 15.83 10.35
C VAL A 401 10.91 14.37 10.17
N GLY A 402 10.57 13.69 11.26
CA GLY A 402 10.05 12.33 11.24
C GLY A 402 9.15 12.04 12.45
N ALA A 403 8.09 11.26 12.21
CA ALA A 403 7.24 10.70 13.25
C ALA A 403 6.90 9.25 12.90
N HIS A 404 7.17 8.35 13.84
CA HIS A 404 7.06 6.92 13.69
C HIS A 404 6.28 6.34 14.85
N ILE A 405 5.18 5.64 14.56
CA ILE A 405 4.24 5.17 15.56
C ILE A 405 3.91 3.71 15.26
N ILE A 406 3.98 2.84 16.27
CA ILE A 406 3.38 1.52 16.24
C ILE A 406 2.49 1.37 17.46
N GLY A 407 1.25 0.93 17.26
CA GLY A 407 0.28 0.75 18.32
C GLY A 407 -1.15 0.94 17.83
N PRO A 408 -2.16 0.58 18.63
CA PRO A 408 -3.56 0.82 18.31
C PRO A 408 -3.83 2.30 18.00
N GLY A 409 -4.47 2.56 16.85
CA GLY A 409 -4.79 3.92 16.40
C GLY A 409 -3.66 4.66 15.67
N ALA A 410 -2.47 4.06 15.47
CA ALA A 410 -1.37 4.68 14.72
C ALA A 410 -1.80 5.07 13.30
N ASP A 411 -2.65 4.25 12.67
CA ASP A 411 -3.20 4.45 11.33
C ASP A 411 -4.10 5.69 11.22
N GLU A 412 -4.77 6.08 12.29
CA GLU A 412 -5.70 7.22 12.31
C GLU A 412 -5.01 8.50 12.80
N MET A 413 -4.22 8.43 13.89
CA MET A 413 -3.60 9.63 14.48
C MET A 413 -2.51 10.25 13.61
N LEU A 414 -1.78 9.45 12.83
CA LEU A 414 -0.66 9.92 12.01
C LEU A 414 -1.05 11.05 11.06
N GLN A 415 -2.28 11.04 10.52
CA GLN A 415 -2.71 12.05 9.54
C GLN A 415 -2.61 13.48 10.10
N GLY A 416 -2.96 13.69 11.36
CA GLY A 416 -2.86 15.01 12.00
C GLY A 416 -1.40 15.45 12.18
N PHE A 417 -0.54 14.56 12.63
CA PHE A 417 0.89 14.84 12.79
C PHE A 417 1.61 15.06 11.45
N ALA A 418 1.20 14.34 10.40
CA ALA A 418 1.73 14.58 9.05
C ALA A 418 1.42 15.99 8.53
N VAL A 419 0.25 16.54 8.87
CA VAL A 419 -0.11 17.94 8.55
C VAL A 419 0.82 18.91 9.31
N ALA A 420 1.03 18.69 10.60
CA ALA A 420 1.90 19.53 11.43
C ALA A 420 3.36 19.50 10.90
N ILE A 421 3.90 18.33 10.59
CA ILE A 421 5.24 18.16 10.02
C ILE A 421 5.37 18.89 8.67
N ARG A 422 4.37 18.77 7.80
CA ARG A 422 4.34 19.49 6.52
C ARG A 422 4.31 21.01 6.71
N MET A 423 3.71 21.51 7.78
CA MET A 423 3.71 22.93 8.15
C MET A 423 5.03 23.39 8.79
N GLY A 424 5.95 22.46 9.09
CA GLY A 424 7.25 22.74 9.68
C GLY A 424 7.22 22.85 11.20
N ALA A 425 6.30 22.13 11.85
CA ALA A 425 6.18 22.11 13.32
C ALA A 425 7.50 21.76 14.00
N THR A 426 7.75 22.39 15.13
CA THR A 426 8.88 22.15 16.02
C THR A 426 8.45 21.30 17.21
N LYS A 427 9.42 20.76 17.95
CA LYS A 427 9.14 20.07 19.21
C LYS A 427 8.43 20.99 20.21
N GLN A 428 8.80 22.28 20.23
CA GLN A 428 8.17 23.29 21.09
C GLN A 428 6.67 23.46 20.72
N ASP A 429 6.31 23.47 19.44
CA ASP A 429 4.89 23.57 19.03
C ASP A 429 4.09 22.37 19.55
N LEU A 430 4.69 21.16 19.56
CA LEU A 430 4.06 19.98 20.15
C LEU A 430 3.95 20.10 21.68
N ASP A 431 5.00 20.54 22.36
CA ASP A 431 5.03 20.70 23.83
C ASP A 431 4.04 21.75 24.33
N ASP A 432 3.81 22.82 23.55
CA ASP A 432 2.85 23.88 23.86
C ASP A 432 1.39 23.50 23.54
N THR A 433 1.21 22.38 22.82
CA THR A 433 -0.13 21.87 22.50
C THR A 433 -0.70 21.13 23.71
N VAL A 434 -1.89 21.53 24.17
CA VAL A 434 -2.58 20.83 25.26
C VAL A 434 -2.94 19.41 24.83
N ALA A 435 -2.49 18.45 25.61
CA ALA A 435 -2.69 17.03 25.35
C ALA A 435 -4.17 16.63 25.41
N LEU A 436 -4.60 15.74 24.52
CA LEU A 436 -5.92 15.12 24.56
C LEU A 436 -5.88 13.89 25.46
N HIS A 437 -6.34 14.04 26.70
CA HIS A 437 -6.26 12.98 27.73
C HIS A 437 -7.63 12.31 27.98
N PRO A 438 -7.69 10.97 28.19
CA PRO A 438 -6.58 10.00 28.07
C PRO A 438 -6.56 9.35 26.67
N THR A 439 -5.49 9.56 25.92
CA THR A 439 -5.29 8.94 24.60
C THR A 439 -3.83 8.56 24.39
N SER A 440 -3.55 7.60 23.49
CA SER A 440 -2.16 7.33 23.10
C SER A 440 -1.52 8.47 22.32
N ALA A 441 -2.31 9.31 21.65
CA ALA A 441 -1.80 10.45 20.87
C ALA A 441 -1.13 11.52 21.73
N GLU A 442 -1.51 11.63 23.02
CA GLU A 442 -0.91 12.60 23.94
C GLU A 442 0.59 12.39 24.14
N GLU A 443 1.07 11.16 23.98
CA GLU A 443 2.50 10.85 24.11
C GLU A 443 3.35 11.63 23.10
N LEU A 444 2.84 11.90 21.90
CA LEU A 444 3.56 12.66 20.88
C LEU A 444 3.71 14.16 21.23
N VAL A 445 2.87 14.69 22.12
CA VAL A 445 2.95 16.09 22.58
C VAL A 445 3.50 16.23 24.02
N THR A 446 3.68 15.12 24.73
CA THR A 446 4.21 15.12 26.10
C THR A 446 5.60 14.48 26.23
N MET A 447 6.09 13.84 25.16
CA MET A 447 7.38 13.15 25.08
C MET A 447 8.57 14.07 25.45
N ARG A 448 9.50 13.59 26.27
CA ARG A 448 10.67 14.34 26.76
C ARG A 448 11.97 13.68 26.32
#